data_7c3e0e11fd09f1ab314ec78f79ce5bf0
#
_entry.id   7c3e0e11fd09f1ab314ec78f79ce5bf0
#
_cell.length_a   1.000
_cell.length_b   1.000
_cell.length_c   1.000
_cell.angle_alpha   90.00
_cell.angle_beta   90.00
_cell.angle_gamma   90.00
#
_symmetry.space_group_name_H-M   'P 1'
#
loop_
_entity.id
_entity.type
_entity.pdbx_description
1 polymer ?
#
loop_
_entity_poly.entity_id
_entity_poly.type
_entity_poly.pdbx_seq_one_letter_code
_entity_poly.pdbx_strand_id
1 'polypeptide(L)'
;IPRYKLQMVRTQRERGFRTYALSNINDVVFPFVRDVLFTQEGLQLDDYFEKAYLSYEMHELKPSPEIYRKMIEKSGMRPEATLFIDDNAENLHTAQELGFHVYMPRPREDFRFLFDDGPGR
;
A
#
# COMPACT_ATOMS: atom_id res chain seq x y z
N ILE A 1 1.32 -1.60 13.84
CA ILE A 1 1.61 -2.34 12.59
C ILE A 1 2.58 -3.46 12.94
N PRO A 2 2.25 -4.72 12.61
CA PRO A 2 3.17 -5.82 12.87
C PRO A 2 4.51 -5.60 12.16
N ARG A 3 5.60 -5.87 12.89
CA ARG A 3 6.94 -5.67 12.37
C ARG A 3 7.22 -6.46 11.09
N TYR A 4 6.69 -7.67 10.96
CA TYR A 4 6.92 -8.48 9.76
C TYR A 4 6.33 -7.82 8.50
N LYS A 5 5.24 -7.06 8.64
CA LYS A 5 4.65 -6.35 7.51
C LYS A 5 5.53 -5.21 7.03
N LEU A 6 6.13 -4.49 7.97
CA LEU A 6 7.09 -3.44 7.65
C LEU A 6 8.32 -4.03 6.95
N GLN A 7 8.84 -5.12 7.48
CA GLN A 7 10.00 -5.80 6.90
C GLN A 7 9.69 -6.34 5.51
N MET A 8 8.49 -6.88 5.31
CA MET A 8 8.03 -7.38 4.02
C MET A 8 8.03 -6.29 2.97
N VAL A 9 7.46 -5.13 3.28
CA VAL A 9 7.40 -4.01 2.34
C VAL A 9 8.81 -3.54 1.98
N ARG A 10 9.68 -3.36 2.97
CA ARG A 10 11.05 -2.95 2.75
C ARG A 10 11.81 -3.93 1.86
N THR A 11 11.64 -5.22 2.12
CA THR A 11 12.28 -6.26 1.33
C THR A 11 11.86 -6.21 -0.13
N GLN A 12 10.57 -6.00 -0.41
CA GLN A 12 10.10 -5.92 -1.78
C GLN A 12 10.67 -4.68 -2.49
N ARG A 13 10.77 -3.56 -1.77
CA ARG A 13 11.38 -2.36 -2.33
C ARG A 13 12.85 -2.58 -2.67
N GLU A 14 13.60 -3.24 -1.80
CA GLU A 14 15.01 -3.60 -2.04
C GLU A 14 15.17 -4.53 -3.24
N ARG A 15 14.16 -5.36 -3.51
CA ARG A 15 14.15 -6.28 -4.65
C ARG A 15 13.75 -5.62 -5.97
N GLY A 16 13.51 -4.32 -5.97
CA GLY A 16 13.19 -3.56 -7.17
C GLY A 16 11.71 -3.31 -7.42
N PHE A 17 10.81 -3.75 -6.52
CA PHE A 17 9.41 -3.38 -6.62
C PHE A 17 9.20 -1.95 -6.17
N ARG A 18 8.32 -1.24 -6.85
CA ARG A 18 7.85 0.06 -6.40
C ARG A 18 6.73 -0.19 -5.39
N THR A 19 6.82 0.43 -4.23
CA THR A 19 5.86 0.24 -3.14
C THR A 19 5.13 1.53 -2.84
N TYR A 20 3.80 1.42 -2.65
CA TYR A 20 2.93 2.56 -2.39
C TYR A 20 1.97 2.22 -1.27
N ALA A 21 1.50 3.25 -0.56
CA ALA A 21 0.40 3.11 0.39
C ALA A 21 -0.77 3.97 -0.10
N LEU A 22 -1.99 3.46 0.08
CA LEU A 22 -3.22 4.19 -0.16
C LEU A 22 -4.08 4.08 1.09
N SER A 23 -4.33 5.20 1.77
CA SER A 23 -4.94 5.18 3.10
C SER A 23 -6.07 6.18 3.25
N ASN A 24 -7.18 5.71 3.84
CA ASN A 24 -8.22 6.59 4.35
C ASN A 24 -7.81 7.07 5.74
N ILE A 25 -7.27 8.29 5.81
CA ILE A 25 -6.72 8.83 7.05
C ILE A 25 -6.87 10.35 7.05
N ASN A 26 -6.95 10.95 8.23
CA ASN A 26 -7.03 12.40 8.36
C ASN A 26 -5.68 13.02 8.76
N ASP A 27 -5.62 14.34 8.72
CA ASP A 27 -4.42 15.12 8.99
C ASP A 27 -4.01 15.13 10.48
N VAL A 28 -4.91 14.75 11.37
CA VAL A 28 -4.61 14.68 12.81
C VAL A 28 -3.92 13.35 13.14
N VAL A 29 -4.41 12.25 12.56
CA VAL A 29 -3.90 10.90 12.84
C VAL A 29 -2.62 10.58 12.08
N PHE A 30 -2.47 11.10 10.86
CA PHE A 30 -1.34 10.72 10.01
C PHE A 30 0.03 11.01 10.63
N PRO A 31 0.30 12.16 11.27
CA PRO A 31 1.61 12.38 11.88
C PRO A 31 1.97 11.33 12.93
N PHE A 32 1.00 10.85 13.70
CA PHE A 32 1.24 9.77 14.65
C PHE A 32 1.62 8.48 13.93
N VAL A 33 0.90 8.12 12.88
CA VAL A 33 1.20 6.91 12.10
C VAL A 33 2.62 7.02 11.52
N ARG A 34 2.92 8.14 10.87
CA ARG A 34 4.23 8.37 10.25
C ARG A 34 5.37 8.34 11.26
N ASP A 35 5.22 9.05 12.38
CA ASP A 35 6.32 9.31 13.28
C ASP A 35 6.48 8.28 14.39
N VAL A 36 5.43 7.49 14.66
CA VAL A 36 5.44 6.48 15.74
C VAL A 36 5.33 5.08 15.18
N LEU A 37 4.30 4.79 14.37
CA LEU A 37 4.05 3.41 13.92
C LEU A 37 5.05 2.95 12.85
N PHE A 38 5.49 3.86 11.97
CA PHE A 38 6.43 3.49 10.91
C PHE A 38 7.90 3.64 11.30
N THR A 39 8.20 4.12 12.50
CA THR A 39 9.58 4.28 12.95
C THR A 39 10.04 3.20 13.93
N GLN A 40 9.27 2.12 14.08
CA GLN A 40 9.57 1.02 15.01
C GLN A 40 10.92 0.34 14.76
N GLU A 41 11.38 0.33 13.51
CA GLU A 41 12.66 -0.25 13.12
C GLU A 41 13.77 0.80 12.98
N GLY A 42 13.52 2.03 13.40
CA GLY A 42 14.47 3.14 13.21
C GLY A 42 14.51 3.71 11.80
N LEU A 43 13.55 3.32 10.95
CA LEU A 43 13.41 3.83 9.59
C LEU A 43 12.27 4.84 9.51
N GLN A 44 12.14 5.46 8.34
CA GLN A 44 11.11 6.44 8.06
C GLN A 44 10.07 5.85 7.10
N LEU A 45 8.92 6.48 6.99
CA LEU A 45 7.87 6.06 6.05
C LEU A 45 8.41 5.92 4.61
N ASP A 46 9.28 6.86 4.21
CA ASP A 46 9.86 6.88 2.87
C ASP A 46 10.81 5.70 2.60
N ASP A 47 11.26 5.02 3.63
CA ASP A 47 12.07 3.82 3.47
C ASP A 47 11.23 2.61 3.07
N TYR A 48 9.93 2.65 3.35
CA TYR A 48 9.00 1.57 3.04
C TYR A 48 8.24 1.83 1.75
N PHE A 49 7.81 3.05 1.52
CA PHE A 49 6.95 3.40 0.39
C PHE A 49 7.58 4.53 -0.42
N GLU A 50 7.48 4.40 -1.75
CA GLU A 50 7.86 5.48 -2.65
C GLU A 50 6.98 6.70 -2.41
N LYS A 51 5.68 6.47 -2.17
CA LYS A 51 4.72 7.52 -1.86
C LYS A 51 3.54 6.93 -1.08
N ALA A 52 3.05 7.68 -0.11
CA ALA A 52 1.79 7.40 0.57
C ALA A 52 0.72 8.34 0.03
N TYR A 53 -0.33 7.77 -0.53
CA TYR A 53 -1.48 8.52 -1.04
C TYR A 53 -2.55 8.55 0.04
N LEU A 54 -2.86 9.72 0.55
CA LEU A 54 -3.67 9.91 1.74
C LEU A 54 -4.99 10.58 1.38
N SER A 55 -6.10 10.07 1.90
CA SER A 55 -7.42 10.56 1.53
C SER A 55 -7.59 12.07 1.79
N TYR A 56 -7.06 12.58 2.89
CA TYR A 56 -7.22 14.01 3.19
C TYR A 56 -6.44 14.90 2.20
N GLU A 57 -5.35 14.40 1.63
CA GLU A 57 -4.60 15.12 0.60
C GLU A 57 -5.23 14.98 -0.78
N MET A 58 -5.81 13.81 -1.04
CA MET A 58 -6.42 13.49 -2.33
C MET A 58 -7.84 14.03 -2.45
N HIS A 59 -8.46 14.39 -1.34
CA HIS A 59 -9.87 14.84 -1.24
C HIS A 59 -10.86 13.78 -1.75
N GLU A 60 -10.50 12.52 -1.60
CA GLU A 60 -11.29 11.36 -2.00
C GLU A 60 -11.06 10.23 -1.01
N LEU A 61 -12.01 9.32 -0.90
CA LEU A 61 -11.94 8.16 0.01
C LEU A 61 -12.08 6.85 -0.75
N LYS A 62 -11.34 5.81 -0.32
CA LYS A 62 -11.66 4.45 -0.75
C LYS A 62 -13.06 4.10 -0.22
N PRO A 63 -13.91 3.39 -0.94
CA PRO A 63 -13.66 2.72 -2.22
C PRO A 63 -14.05 3.53 -3.46
N SER A 64 -14.11 4.85 -3.38
CA SER A 64 -14.43 5.67 -4.56
C SER A 64 -13.37 5.45 -5.64
N PRO A 65 -13.76 5.18 -6.91
CA PRO A 65 -12.80 5.00 -7.99
C PRO A 65 -11.88 6.19 -8.19
N GLU A 66 -12.30 7.39 -7.81
CA GLU A 66 -11.55 8.62 -8.05
C GLU A 66 -10.22 8.66 -7.29
N ILE A 67 -10.15 8.10 -6.06
CA ILE A 67 -8.88 8.09 -5.33
C ILE A 67 -7.86 7.18 -6.02
N TYR A 68 -8.32 6.06 -6.59
CA TYR A 68 -7.44 5.14 -7.33
C TYR A 68 -6.96 5.79 -8.62
N ARG A 69 -7.84 6.48 -9.35
CA ARG A 69 -7.48 7.17 -10.59
C ARG A 69 -6.45 8.26 -10.34
N LYS A 70 -6.63 9.04 -9.28
CA LYS A 70 -5.66 10.06 -8.90
C LYS A 70 -4.30 9.46 -8.55
N MET A 71 -4.29 8.34 -7.83
CA MET A 71 -3.07 7.62 -7.51
C MET A 71 -2.37 7.11 -8.76
N ILE A 72 -3.13 6.51 -9.68
CA ILE A 72 -2.59 6.00 -10.95
C ILE A 72 -1.96 7.15 -11.75
N GLU A 73 -2.67 8.26 -11.87
CA GLU A 73 -2.19 9.43 -12.63
C GLU A 73 -0.92 10.01 -12.03
N LYS A 74 -0.89 10.19 -10.71
CA LYS A 74 0.25 10.81 -10.02
C LYS A 74 1.49 9.91 -9.99
N SER A 75 1.29 8.60 -9.87
CA SER A 75 2.40 7.64 -9.73
C SER A 75 2.92 7.12 -11.06
N GLY A 76 2.07 7.12 -12.08
CA GLY A 76 2.37 6.44 -13.34
C GLY A 76 2.32 4.93 -13.24
N MET A 77 1.82 4.37 -12.13
CA MET A 77 1.71 2.93 -12.00
C MET A 77 0.73 2.36 -13.01
N ARG A 78 0.96 1.12 -13.39
CA ARG A 78 0.08 0.38 -14.30
C ARG A 78 -0.73 -0.61 -13.46
N PRO A 79 -2.05 -0.46 -13.39
CA PRO A 79 -2.88 -1.36 -12.58
C PRO A 79 -2.65 -2.84 -12.90
N GLU A 80 -2.52 -3.19 -14.18
CA GLU A 80 -2.33 -4.57 -14.61
C GLU A 80 -0.97 -5.16 -14.19
N ALA A 81 -0.05 -4.32 -13.77
CA ALA A 81 1.27 -4.73 -13.25
C ALA A 81 1.40 -4.47 -11.75
N THR A 82 0.30 -4.19 -11.06
CA THR A 82 0.30 -3.80 -9.66
C THR A 82 -0.59 -4.72 -8.84
N LEU A 83 -0.09 -5.14 -7.68
CA LEU A 83 -0.86 -5.90 -6.70
C LEU A 83 -1.36 -4.95 -5.62
N PHE A 84 -2.67 -4.93 -5.41
CA PHE A 84 -3.32 -4.13 -4.36
C PHE A 84 -3.75 -5.06 -3.22
N ILE A 85 -3.21 -4.81 -2.04
CA ILE A 85 -3.47 -5.61 -0.84
C ILE A 85 -4.28 -4.77 0.14
N ASP A 86 -5.44 -5.27 0.54
CA ASP A 86 -6.32 -4.57 1.46
C ASP A 86 -7.20 -5.61 2.18
N ASP A 87 -7.59 -5.33 3.41
CA ASP A 87 -8.47 -6.20 4.17
C ASP A 87 -9.97 -5.87 3.98
N ASN A 88 -10.29 -4.86 3.18
CA ASN A 88 -11.65 -4.41 2.91
C ASN A 88 -12.10 -4.86 1.52
N ALA A 89 -13.16 -5.66 1.48
CA ALA A 89 -13.67 -6.24 0.23
C ALA A 89 -14.12 -5.19 -0.78
N GLU A 90 -14.74 -4.10 -0.33
CA GLU A 90 -15.20 -3.04 -1.23
C GLU A 90 -14.02 -2.31 -1.89
N ASN A 91 -12.96 -2.07 -1.10
CA ASN A 91 -11.75 -1.46 -1.64
C ASN A 91 -11.10 -2.33 -2.72
N LEU A 92 -11.07 -3.64 -2.48
CA LEU A 92 -10.51 -4.59 -3.46
C LEU A 92 -11.38 -4.67 -4.71
N HIS A 93 -12.70 -4.64 -4.55
CA HIS A 93 -13.61 -4.68 -5.69
C HIS A 93 -13.38 -3.52 -6.65
N THR A 94 -13.27 -2.30 -6.11
CA THR A 94 -12.98 -1.12 -6.93
C THR A 94 -11.63 -1.24 -7.62
N ALA A 95 -10.60 -1.68 -6.89
CA ALA A 95 -9.28 -1.86 -7.47
C ALA A 95 -9.30 -2.87 -8.61
N GLN A 96 -9.99 -3.99 -8.42
CA GLN A 96 -10.10 -5.03 -9.43
C GLN A 96 -10.81 -4.52 -10.69
N GLU A 97 -11.87 -3.74 -10.53
CA GLU A 97 -12.59 -3.14 -11.68
C GLU A 97 -11.69 -2.21 -12.48
N LEU A 98 -10.71 -1.59 -11.83
CA LEU A 98 -9.76 -0.69 -12.48
C LEU A 98 -8.54 -1.41 -13.05
N GLY A 99 -8.50 -2.73 -12.95
CA GLY A 99 -7.46 -3.56 -13.55
C GLY A 99 -6.33 -4.01 -12.63
N PHE A 100 -6.38 -3.67 -11.34
CA PHE A 100 -5.39 -4.15 -10.38
C PHE A 100 -5.56 -5.64 -10.13
N HIS A 101 -4.45 -6.32 -9.87
CA HIS A 101 -4.48 -7.60 -9.19
C HIS A 101 -4.75 -7.34 -7.72
N VAL A 102 -5.54 -8.19 -7.06
CA VAL A 102 -5.93 -7.93 -5.67
C VAL A 102 -5.67 -9.14 -4.79
N TYR A 103 -5.41 -8.88 -3.51
CA TYR A 103 -5.30 -9.92 -2.49
C TYR A 103 -5.89 -9.41 -1.19
N MET A 104 -6.74 -10.24 -0.55
CA MET A 104 -7.28 -9.97 0.76
C MET A 104 -6.60 -10.90 1.78
N PRO A 105 -5.70 -10.37 2.63
CA PRO A 105 -5.12 -11.19 3.67
C PRO A 105 -6.16 -11.51 4.74
N ARG A 106 -6.07 -12.70 5.33
CA ARG A 106 -6.85 -13.04 6.51
C ARG A 106 -6.32 -12.24 7.71
N PRO A 107 -7.14 -12.00 8.74
CA PRO A 107 -6.64 -11.39 9.96
C PRO A 107 -5.40 -12.11 10.47
N ARG A 108 -4.32 -11.38 10.73
CA ARG A 108 -3.03 -11.90 11.22
C ARG A 108 -2.34 -12.87 10.27
N GLU A 109 -2.76 -12.93 9.00
CA GLU A 109 -2.08 -13.77 8.02
C GLU A 109 -0.70 -13.21 7.68
N ASP A 110 0.31 -14.07 7.65
CA ASP A 110 1.61 -13.75 7.07
C ASP A 110 1.55 -14.10 5.59
N PHE A 111 1.41 -13.10 4.74
CA PHE A 111 1.28 -13.32 3.30
C PHE A 111 2.59 -13.11 2.53
N ARG A 112 3.73 -13.25 3.18
CA ARG A 112 5.04 -13.13 2.51
C ARG A 112 5.22 -14.14 1.39
N PHE A 113 4.49 -15.26 1.43
CA PHE A 113 4.55 -16.29 0.38
C PHE A 113 4.20 -15.74 -1.00
N LEU A 114 3.43 -14.66 -1.09
CA LEU A 114 3.06 -14.04 -2.38
C LEU A 114 4.29 -13.53 -3.13
N PHE A 115 5.39 -13.31 -2.44
CA PHE A 115 6.59 -12.68 -2.98
C PHE A 115 7.74 -13.66 -3.20
N ASP A 116 7.49 -14.96 -2.98
CA ASP A 116 8.53 -15.99 -3.14
C ASP A 116 9.04 -16.06 -4.59
N ASP A 117 8.18 -15.77 -5.56
CA ASP A 117 8.50 -15.74 -6.98
C ASP A 117 8.67 -14.31 -7.51
N GLY A 118 9.19 -13.42 -6.68
CA GLY A 118 9.36 -11.99 -7.02
C GLY A 118 10.45 -11.75 -8.07
N PRO A 119 10.77 -10.45 -8.34
CA PRO A 119 11.64 -10.03 -9.47
C PRO A 119 13.03 -10.56 -9.31
N GLY A 120 13.59 -11.36 -9.11
CA GLY A 120 14.93 -11.94 -9.05
C GLY A 120 14.95 -13.42 -9.34
N ARG A 121 13.81 -13.93 -9.74
CA ARG A 121 13.68 -15.37 -9.99
C ARG A 121 13.52 -15.70 -11.46
#